data_c985f4625de697ae9501bf6e060d8c55
#
_entry.id   c985f4625de697ae9501bf6e060d8c55
#
_cell.length_a   1.000
_cell.length_b   1.000
_cell.length_c   1.000
_cell.angle_alpha   90.00
_cell.angle_beta   90.00
_cell.angle_gamma   90.00
#
_symmetry.space_group_name_H-M   'P 1'
#
loop_
_entity.id
_entity.type
_entity.pdbx_description
1 polymer ?
#
loop_
_entity_poly.entity_id
_entity_poly.type
_entity_poly.pdbx_seq_one_letter_code
_entity_poly.pdbx_strand_id
1 'polypeptide(L)'
;MDIEEKKSLTSSWFRELRDMFCEEFADIEGGSFERKNWDHKFEGGGEMSLMKGEVFEKVGVNISTVSGKFDNDFKSEVKGTEEAPNYWASGISLVAHMQSPKVPAFHFNTRYIVTGDSWFGGGGDLTPTIKKDEEIEFFHKCMKKACDSADPDYYDRYKKACDEYFYLPHRSEARGEGGIFIDHLKTDDWNKDFSFIREVGLSTLKAITTIIRNLKDEEWTEQEKEQQLIKRGRYVEFNLLWDRGTAFGIKTGGNSDAILMSMPPTAKWD
;
A
#
# COMPACT_ATOMS: atom_id res chain seq x y z
N MET A 1 -12.64 13.66 21.24
CA MET A 1 -11.62 14.04 20.24
C MET A 1 -12.34 14.64 19.04
N ASP A 2 -12.00 15.84 18.67
CA ASP A 2 -12.60 16.50 17.50
C ASP A 2 -11.95 16.02 16.19
N ILE A 3 -12.49 16.46 15.06
CA ILE A 3 -12.04 16.00 13.75
C ILE A 3 -10.64 16.51 13.38
N GLU A 4 -10.27 17.70 13.83
CA GLU A 4 -8.96 18.29 13.55
C GLU A 4 -7.84 17.59 14.35
N GLU A 5 -8.13 17.18 15.58
CA GLU A 5 -7.23 16.33 16.36
C GLU A 5 -7.01 14.97 15.68
N LYS A 6 -8.08 14.34 15.16
CA LYS A 6 -7.99 13.06 14.40
C LYS A 6 -7.15 13.21 13.13
N LYS A 7 -7.34 14.28 12.37
CA LYS A 7 -6.54 14.59 11.18
C LYS A 7 -5.05 14.78 11.52
N SER A 8 -4.77 15.53 12.59
CA SER A 8 -3.40 15.78 13.04
C SER A 8 -2.70 14.49 13.47
N LEU A 9 -3.35 13.66 14.29
CA LEU A 9 -2.80 12.39 14.76
C LEU A 9 -2.53 11.42 13.60
N THR A 10 -3.47 11.30 12.66
CA THR A 10 -3.32 10.38 11.53
C THR A 10 -2.23 10.82 10.55
N SER A 11 -2.17 12.10 10.20
CA SER A 11 -1.13 12.62 9.30
C SER A 11 0.27 12.55 9.93
N SER A 12 0.38 12.78 11.24
CA SER A 12 1.64 12.60 11.97
C SER A 12 2.09 11.14 11.98
N TRP A 13 1.16 10.21 12.23
CA TRP A 13 1.44 8.78 12.23
C TRP A 13 1.91 8.29 10.85
N PHE A 14 1.26 8.68 9.76
CA PHE A 14 1.68 8.25 8.43
C PHE A 14 3.07 8.76 8.05
N ARG A 15 3.45 9.94 8.52
CA ARG A 15 4.81 10.48 8.37
C ARG A 15 5.82 9.67 9.17
N GLU A 16 5.53 9.38 10.43
CA GLU A 16 6.36 8.56 11.30
C GLU A 16 6.56 7.15 10.71
N LEU A 17 5.47 6.50 10.29
CA LEU A 17 5.53 5.17 9.67
C LEU A 17 6.35 5.17 8.37
N ARG A 18 6.21 6.23 7.52
CA ARG A 18 7.04 6.38 6.34
C ARG A 18 8.52 6.48 6.69
N ASP A 19 8.87 7.25 7.72
CA ASP A 19 10.27 7.39 8.14
C ASP A 19 10.82 6.06 8.65
N MET A 20 10.05 5.29 9.41
CA MET A 20 10.43 3.95 9.86
C MET A 20 10.68 2.98 8.68
N PHE A 21 9.80 2.96 7.66
CA PHE A 21 10.03 2.16 6.45
C PHE A 21 11.27 2.59 5.69
N CYS A 22 11.47 3.90 5.53
CA CYS A 22 12.64 4.43 4.81
C CYS A 22 13.94 4.10 5.54
N GLU A 23 13.97 4.17 6.88
CA GLU A 23 15.14 3.84 7.70
C GLU A 23 15.50 2.35 7.58
N GLU A 24 14.54 1.47 7.76
CA GLU A 24 14.75 0.02 7.65
C GLU A 24 15.18 -0.42 6.25
N PHE A 25 14.59 0.16 5.21
CA PHE A 25 14.97 -0.17 3.84
C PHE A 25 16.32 0.41 3.45
N ALA A 26 16.67 1.59 3.94
CA ALA A 26 17.99 2.17 3.76
C ALA A 26 19.08 1.32 4.44
N ASP A 27 18.80 0.76 5.62
CA ASP A 27 19.69 -0.18 6.31
C ASP A 27 19.87 -1.49 5.50
N ILE A 28 18.79 -2.05 4.96
CA ILE A 28 18.83 -3.27 4.14
C ILE A 28 19.63 -3.07 2.85
N GLU A 29 19.46 -1.93 2.18
CA GLU A 29 20.14 -1.60 0.92
C GLU A 29 21.59 -1.14 1.14
N GLY A 30 21.88 -0.50 2.27
CA GLY A 30 23.10 0.27 2.46
C GLY A 30 23.08 1.60 1.68
N GLY A 31 21.90 2.18 1.45
CA GLY A 31 21.66 3.35 0.60
C GLY A 31 20.83 4.43 1.27
N SER A 32 20.25 5.31 0.47
CA SER A 32 19.38 6.38 0.95
C SER A 32 18.24 6.68 -0.02
N PHE A 33 17.14 7.21 0.51
CA PHE A 33 15.99 7.64 -0.28
C PHE A 33 16.20 9.06 -0.84
N GLU A 34 15.92 9.23 -2.13
CA GLU A 34 15.66 10.54 -2.72
C GLU A 34 14.23 10.96 -2.36
N ARG A 35 14.09 12.17 -1.81
CA ARG A 35 12.78 12.72 -1.40
C ARG A 35 12.40 13.90 -2.28
N LYS A 36 11.15 13.88 -2.76
CA LYS A 36 10.60 14.94 -3.61
C LYS A 36 9.21 15.32 -3.16
N ASN A 37 9.03 16.56 -2.75
CA ASN A 37 7.72 17.12 -2.43
C ASN A 37 6.93 17.41 -3.70
N TRP A 38 5.61 17.36 -3.58
CA TRP A 38 4.68 17.78 -4.62
C TRP A 38 3.46 18.45 -3.99
N ASP A 39 2.88 19.40 -4.72
CA ASP A 39 1.70 20.13 -4.32
C ASP A 39 0.44 19.52 -4.96
N HIS A 40 -0.65 19.45 -4.19
CA HIS A 40 -1.94 19.03 -4.71
C HIS A 40 -2.64 20.20 -5.43
N LYS A 41 -3.46 19.87 -6.43
CA LYS A 41 -4.19 20.86 -7.26
C LYS A 41 -5.04 21.85 -6.43
N PHE A 42 -5.59 21.40 -5.30
CA PHE A 42 -6.43 22.25 -4.42
C PHE A 42 -5.63 22.69 -3.20
N GLU A 43 -5.46 21.82 -2.24
CA GLU A 43 -4.77 22.14 -0.99
C GLU A 43 -3.98 20.92 -0.48
N GLY A 44 -2.82 21.19 0.14
CA GLY A 44 -1.91 20.16 0.64
C GLY A 44 -1.02 19.60 -0.46
N GLY A 45 -0.56 18.37 -0.25
CA GLY A 45 0.37 17.70 -1.16
C GLY A 45 0.92 16.42 -0.55
N GLY A 46 2.11 16.05 -0.97
CA GLY A 46 2.78 14.86 -0.46
C GLY A 46 4.28 14.89 -0.67
N GLU A 47 4.91 13.83 -0.21
CA GLU A 47 6.33 13.59 -0.43
C GLU A 47 6.50 12.16 -0.98
N MET A 48 7.17 12.07 -2.12
CA MET A 48 7.67 10.82 -2.67
C MET A 48 9.04 10.54 -2.06
N SER A 49 9.24 9.31 -1.58
CA SER A 49 10.54 8.80 -1.17
C SER A 49 10.86 7.62 -2.07
N LEU A 50 11.88 7.74 -2.92
CA LEU A 50 12.27 6.73 -3.90
C LEU A 50 13.70 6.27 -3.64
N MET A 51 13.93 4.96 -3.70
CA MET A 51 15.27 4.36 -3.65
C MET A 51 15.40 3.26 -4.71
N LYS A 52 16.61 3.14 -5.28
CA LYS A 52 17.02 2.06 -6.19
C LYS A 52 18.40 1.59 -5.77
N GLY A 53 18.66 0.29 -5.92
CA GLY A 53 19.92 -0.31 -5.53
C GLY A 53 20.04 -1.76 -5.92
N GLU A 54 20.89 -2.49 -5.20
CA GLU A 54 21.21 -3.89 -5.46
C GLU A 54 20.16 -4.86 -4.89
N VAL A 55 19.45 -4.48 -3.82
CA VAL A 55 18.34 -5.25 -3.24
C VAL A 55 17.02 -4.79 -3.84
N PHE A 56 16.78 -3.47 -3.80
CA PHE A 56 15.58 -2.86 -4.37
C PHE A 56 15.83 -2.37 -5.79
N GLU A 57 15.27 -3.05 -6.79
CA GLU A 57 15.27 -2.51 -8.15
C GLU A 57 14.51 -1.17 -8.20
N LYS A 58 13.44 -1.08 -7.45
CA LYS A 58 12.74 0.17 -7.10
C LYS A 58 11.88 -0.03 -5.86
N VAL A 59 12.03 0.84 -4.88
CA VAL A 59 11.10 0.99 -3.78
C VAL A 59 10.67 2.43 -3.62
N GLY A 60 9.39 2.63 -3.43
CA GLY A 60 8.83 3.94 -3.12
C GLY A 60 7.96 3.90 -1.87
N VAL A 61 8.14 4.91 -1.01
CA VAL A 61 7.34 5.10 0.20
C VAL A 61 6.80 6.52 0.18
N ASN A 62 5.55 6.67 -0.19
CA ASN A 62 4.91 7.97 -0.38
C ASN A 62 3.96 8.31 0.76
N ILE A 63 3.93 9.57 1.15
CA ILE A 63 2.90 10.12 2.01
C ILE A 63 2.18 11.25 1.30
N SER A 64 0.92 11.43 1.65
CA SER A 64 0.14 12.59 1.21
C SER A 64 -0.82 13.06 2.30
N THR A 65 -1.09 14.35 2.31
CA THR A 65 -2.18 14.97 3.06
C THR A 65 -2.79 16.02 2.17
N VAL A 66 -3.99 15.77 1.70
CA VAL A 66 -4.66 16.56 0.68
C VAL A 66 -6.09 16.87 1.07
N SER A 67 -6.59 18.03 0.64
CA SER A 67 -8.00 18.38 0.72
C SER A 67 -8.49 19.02 -0.57
N GLY A 68 -9.79 18.94 -0.81
CA GLY A 68 -10.37 19.47 -2.02
C GLY A 68 -11.87 19.24 -2.11
N LYS A 69 -12.35 19.30 -3.35
CA LYS A 69 -13.75 19.03 -3.69
C LYS A 69 -13.81 18.02 -4.83
N PHE A 70 -14.68 17.05 -4.69
CA PHE A 70 -14.99 16.13 -5.78
C PHE A 70 -15.81 16.84 -6.86
N ASP A 71 -15.52 16.55 -8.11
CA ASP A 71 -16.39 16.94 -9.22
C ASP A 71 -17.74 16.22 -9.12
N ASN A 72 -18.78 16.78 -9.77
CA ASN A 72 -20.15 16.27 -9.66
C ASN A 72 -20.29 14.79 -10.07
N ASP A 73 -19.46 14.31 -10.97
CA ASP A 73 -19.48 12.93 -11.46
C ASP A 73 -19.00 11.91 -10.39
N PHE A 74 -18.28 12.37 -9.35
CA PHE A 74 -17.77 11.54 -8.26
C PHE A 74 -18.58 11.59 -6.97
N LYS A 75 -19.55 12.51 -6.86
CA LYS A 75 -20.37 12.65 -5.65
C LYS A 75 -21.14 11.38 -5.26
N SER A 76 -21.46 10.52 -6.23
CA SER A 76 -22.19 9.27 -5.97
C SER A 76 -21.29 8.08 -5.65
N GLU A 77 -19.97 8.22 -5.86
CA GLU A 77 -19.02 7.10 -5.70
C GLU A 77 -18.32 7.10 -4.32
N VAL A 78 -18.35 8.24 -3.60
CA VAL A 78 -17.67 8.38 -2.32
C VAL A 78 -18.66 8.69 -1.20
N LYS A 79 -18.66 7.83 -0.17
CA LYS A 79 -19.55 7.97 0.99
C LYS A 79 -19.38 9.33 1.68
N GLY A 80 -20.50 9.94 2.10
CA GLY A 80 -20.51 11.22 2.84
C GLY A 80 -20.29 12.46 1.99
N THR A 81 -20.36 12.35 0.65
CA THR A 81 -20.27 13.49 -0.26
C THR A 81 -21.62 13.93 -0.83
N GLU A 82 -22.70 13.30 -0.39
CA GLU A 82 -24.06 13.54 -0.87
C GLU A 82 -24.51 15.00 -0.65
N GLU A 83 -24.19 15.55 0.53
CA GLU A 83 -24.55 16.93 0.90
C GLU A 83 -23.45 17.94 0.56
N ALA A 84 -22.17 17.56 0.73
CA ALA A 84 -21.03 18.43 0.46
C ALA A 84 -19.89 17.65 -0.20
N PRO A 85 -19.36 18.11 -1.34
CA PRO A 85 -18.34 17.39 -2.10
C PRO A 85 -16.93 17.52 -1.48
N ASN A 86 -16.80 18.11 -0.31
CA ASN A 86 -15.50 18.34 0.30
C ASN A 86 -14.90 17.04 0.84
N TYR A 87 -13.59 16.90 0.71
CA TYR A 87 -12.84 15.83 1.31
C TYR A 87 -11.53 16.32 1.92
N TRP A 88 -11.06 15.59 2.89
CA TRP A 88 -9.69 15.58 3.38
C TRP A 88 -9.22 14.13 3.44
N ALA A 89 -7.99 13.87 3.01
CA ALA A 89 -7.42 12.53 3.06
C ALA A 89 -5.94 12.62 3.40
N SER A 90 -5.50 11.72 4.28
CA SER A 90 -4.08 11.50 4.52
C SER A 90 -3.76 10.01 4.49
N GLY A 91 -2.55 9.67 4.05
CA GLY A 91 -2.15 8.28 3.95
C GLY A 91 -0.69 8.08 3.61
N ILE A 92 -0.28 6.82 3.73
CA ILE A 92 0.99 6.27 3.28
C ILE A 92 0.73 5.22 2.22
N SER A 93 1.60 5.13 1.21
CA SER A 93 1.59 4.09 0.18
C SER A 93 3.02 3.63 -0.09
N LEU A 94 3.21 2.33 -0.12
CA LEU A 94 4.49 1.68 -0.33
C LEU A 94 4.36 0.60 -1.42
N VAL A 95 5.30 0.59 -2.35
CA VAL A 95 5.51 -0.54 -3.27
C VAL A 95 7.01 -0.80 -3.40
N ALA A 96 7.40 -2.06 -3.23
CA ALA A 96 8.77 -2.52 -3.41
C ALA A 96 8.86 -3.58 -4.50
N HIS A 97 9.66 -3.30 -5.54
CA HIS A 97 10.06 -4.24 -6.58
C HIS A 97 11.52 -4.59 -6.40
N MET A 98 11.80 -5.88 -6.25
CA MET A 98 13.11 -6.39 -5.83
C MET A 98 13.98 -6.79 -7.01
N GLN A 99 15.30 -6.67 -6.88
CA GLN A 99 16.24 -7.20 -7.88
C GLN A 99 16.11 -8.73 -7.99
N SER A 100 16.18 -9.42 -6.87
CA SER A 100 16.09 -10.87 -6.82
C SER A 100 14.64 -11.35 -7.06
N PRO A 101 14.41 -12.33 -7.93
CA PRO A 101 13.11 -13.01 -8.08
C PRO A 101 12.73 -13.88 -6.86
N LYS A 102 13.69 -14.18 -5.97
CA LYS A 102 13.44 -14.93 -4.73
C LYS A 102 12.67 -14.09 -3.71
N VAL A 103 12.90 -12.78 -3.72
CA VAL A 103 12.22 -11.84 -2.81
C VAL A 103 10.91 -11.39 -3.44
N PRO A 104 9.78 -11.53 -2.75
CA PRO A 104 8.48 -11.06 -3.22
C PRO A 104 8.45 -9.55 -3.48
N ALA A 105 7.60 -9.11 -4.39
CA ALA A 105 7.16 -7.72 -4.39
C ALA A 105 6.15 -7.49 -3.27
N PHE A 106 6.19 -6.30 -2.68
CA PHE A 106 5.34 -5.90 -1.56
C PHE A 106 4.55 -4.65 -1.91
N HIS A 107 3.29 -4.65 -1.51
CA HIS A 107 2.45 -3.46 -1.52
C HIS A 107 1.87 -3.26 -0.13
N PHE A 108 1.81 -2.01 0.30
CA PHE A 108 1.14 -1.60 1.54
C PHE A 108 0.61 -0.19 1.39
N ASN A 109 -0.58 0.06 1.90
CA ASN A 109 -1.09 1.42 2.10
C ASN A 109 -2.02 1.46 3.31
N THR A 110 -2.07 2.62 3.98
CA THR A 110 -3.15 2.95 4.91
C THR A 110 -3.50 4.42 4.79
N ARG A 111 -4.78 4.73 5.02
CA ARG A 111 -5.32 6.07 4.84
C ARG A 111 -6.43 6.37 5.85
N TYR A 112 -6.59 7.64 6.17
CA TYR A 112 -7.76 8.19 6.83
C TYR A 112 -8.43 9.20 5.92
N ILE A 113 -9.73 9.04 5.69
CA ILE A 113 -10.54 9.87 4.80
C ILE A 113 -11.62 10.55 5.63
N VAL A 114 -11.83 11.82 5.39
CA VAL A 114 -12.88 12.65 6.00
C VAL A 114 -13.67 13.35 4.90
N THR A 115 -14.97 13.14 4.91
CA THR A 115 -15.97 13.80 4.07
C THR A 115 -17.08 14.33 4.99
N GLY A 116 -18.37 14.19 4.68
CA GLY A 116 -19.47 14.24 5.66
C GLY A 116 -19.44 13.08 6.67
N ASP A 117 -18.62 12.06 6.39
CA ASP A 117 -18.29 10.94 7.27
C ASP A 117 -16.76 10.80 7.39
N SER A 118 -16.26 9.83 8.17
CA SER A 118 -14.82 9.56 8.24
C SER A 118 -14.53 8.08 8.50
N TRP A 119 -13.47 7.54 7.89
CA TRP A 119 -13.10 6.13 8.02
C TRP A 119 -11.62 5.88 7.70
N PHE A 120 -11.13 4.76 8.16
CA PHE A 120 -9.83 4.22 7.75
C PHE A 120 -9.99 3.20 6.62
N GLY A 121 -8.93 3.05 5.83
CA GLY A 121 -8.80 2.01 4.83
C GLY A 121 -7.34 1.69 4.57
N GLY A 122 -7.09 0.59 3.86
CA GLY A 122 -5.76 0.17 3.46
C GLY A 122 -5.52 -1.31 3.66
N GLY A 123 -4.27 -1.67 3.82
CA GLY A 123 -3.81 -3.04 3.97
C GLY A 123 -2.49 -3.27 3.24
N GLY A 124 -2.15 -4.52 3.05
CA GLY A 124 -0.94 -4.91 2.32
C GLY A 124 -1.04 -6.32 1.79
N ASP A 125 -0.30 -6.59 0.73
CA ASP A 125 -0.27 -7.88 0.08
C ASP A 125 1.12 -8.24 -0.44
N LEU A 126 1.31 -9.55 -0.64
CA LEU A 126 2.53 -10.20 -1.03
C LEU A 126 2.42 -10.75 -2.44
N THR A 127 3.36 -10.39 -3.33
CA THR A 127 3.39 -10.89 -4.71
C THR A 127 4.73 -11.60 -4.99
N PRO A 128 4.86 -12.88 -4.63
CA PRO A 128 6.07 -13.65 -4.93
C PRO A 128 6.11 -14.07 -6.41
N THR A 129 7.32 -14.10 -6.97
CA THR A 129 7.60 -14.81 -8.24
C THR A 129 7.81 -16.29 -7.95
N ILE A 130 8.76 -16.58 -7.07
CA ILE A 130 9.05 -17.92 -6.58
C ILE A 130 8.38 -18.05 -5.19
N LYS A 131 7.41 -18.96 -5.11
CA LYS A 131 6.67 -19.17 -3.86
C LYS A 131 7.54 -19.89 -2.84
N LYS A 132 7.52 -19.37 -1.62
CA LYS A 132 8.13 -19.98 -0.43
C LYS A 132 7.08 -19.98 0.67
N ASP A 133 6.59 -21.16 0.99
CA ASP A 133 5.45 -21.32 1.88
C ASP A 133 5.75 -20.75 3.28
N GLU A 134 6.96 -20.94 3.79
CA GLU A 134 7.37 -20.41 5.11
C GLU A 134 7.27 -18.87 5.20
N GLU A 135 7.67 -18.17 4.14
CA GLU A 135 7.64 -16.71 4.09
C GLU A 135 6.21 -16.18 3.89
N ILE A 136 5.42 -16.89 3.09
CA ILE A 136 3.99 -16.60 2.89
C ILE A 136 3.23 -16.78 4.22
N GLU A 137 3.44 -17.90 4.90
CA GLU A 137 2.84 -18.17 6.21
C GLU A 137 3.28 -17.15 7.27
N PHE A 138 4.56 -16.76 7.27
CA PHE A 138 5.07 -15.74 8.19
C PHE A 138 4.41 -14.39 7.95
N PHE A 139 4.26 -13.96 6.68
CA PHE A 139 3.55 -12.73 6.34
C PHE A 139 2.11 -12.75 6.85
N HIS A 140 1.38 -13.82 6.53
CA HIS A 140 -0.01 -13.97 6.97
C HIS A 140 -0.14 -14.05 8.50
N LYS A 141 0.81 -14.66 9.19
CA LYS A 141 0.85 -14.69 10.66
C LYS A 141 1.03 -13.30 11.26
N CYS A 142 1.85 -12.45 10.66
CA CYS A 142 2.00 -11.06 11.07
C CYS A 142 0.70 -10.26 10.86
N MET A 143 0.05 -10.42 9.70
CA MET A 143 -1.23 -9.77 9.40
C MET A 143 -2.34 -10.25 10.33
N LYS A 144 -2.40 -11.57 10.58
CA LYS A 144 -3.37 -12.15 11.51
C LYS A 144 -3.18 -11.62 12.93
N LYS A 145 -1.94 -11.53 13.40
CA LYS A 145 -1.65 -10.97 14.73
C LYS A 145 -2.13 -9.53 14.87
N ALA A 146 -1.92 -8.70 13.83
CA ALA A 146 -2.43 -7.33 13.83
C ALA A 146 -3.95 -7.28 13.90
N CYS A 147 -4.64 -8.11 13.12
CA CYS A 147 -6.09 -8.21 13.13
C CYS A 147 -6.64 -8.69 14.48
N ASP A 148 -6.09 -9.77 15.02
CA ASP A 148 -6.51 -10.38 16.29
C ASP A 148 -6.35 -9.42 17.49
N SER A 149 -5.45 -8.44 17.40
CA SER A 149 -5.29 -7.41 18.44
C SER A 149 -6.49 -6.46 18.55
N ALA A 150 -7.27 -6.35 17.49
CA ALA A 150 -8.45 -5.50 17.42
C ALA A 150 -9.75 -6.32 17.48
N ASP A 151 -9.85 -7.36 16.64
CA ASP A 151 -11.04 -8.21 16.57
C ASP A 151 -10.65 -9.57 15.96
N PRO A 152 -11.04 -10.70 16.56
CA PRO A 152 -10.71 -12.04 16.05
C PRO A 152 -11.29 -12.35 14.67
N ASP A 153 -12.35 -11.67 14.24
CA ASP A 153 -12.98 -11.89 12.94
C ASP A 153 -12.35 -11.03 11.82
N TYR A 154 -11.48 -10.08 12.16
CA TYR A 154 -10.91 -9.14 11.19
C TYR A 154 -10.01 -9.81 10.17
N TYR A 155 -9.19 -10.78 10.58
CA TYR A 155 -8.27 -11.42 9.65
C TYR A 155 -9.01 -12.15 8.53
N ASP A 156 -9.96 -13.01 8.85
CA ASP A 156 -10.69 -13.78 7.83
C ASP A 156 -11.48 -12.84 6.90
N ARG A 157 -12.11 -11.82 7.48
CA ARG A 157 -12.85 -10.79 6.73
C ARG A 157 -11.95 -10.03 5.76
N TYR A 158 -10.84 -9.50 6.24
CA TYR A 158 -9.97 -8.65 5.43
C TYR A 158 -9.06 -9.44 4.49
N LYS A 159 -8.71 -10.68 4.84
CA LYS A 159 -8.04 -11.60 3.92
C LYS A 159 -8.94 -11.92 2.73
N LYS A 160 -10.18 -12.30 2.98
CA LYS A 160 -11.16 -12.55 1.92
C LYS A 160 -11.33 -11.32 1.01
N ALA A 161 -11.49 -10.15 1.60
CA ALA A 161 -11.60 -8.90 0.83
C ALA A 161 -10.33 -8.62 -0.01
N CYS A 162 -9.14 -8.95 0.51
CA CYS A 162 -7.88 -8.83 -0.21
C CYS A 162 -7.82 -9.78 -1.42
N ASP A 163 -8.18 -11.05 -1.23
CA ASP A 163 -8.17 -12.07 -2.29
C ASP A 163 -9.15 -11.71 -3.42
N GLU A 164 -10.32 -11.17 -3.08
CA GLU A 164 -11.32 -10.71 -4.04
C GLU A 164 -10.86 -9.44 -4.78
N TYR A 165 -10.21 -8.50 -4.07
CA TYR A 165 -9.78 -7.24 -4.66
C TYR A 165 -8.60 -7.42 -5.61
N PHE A 166 -7.55 -8.15 -5.19
CA PHE A 166 -6.33 -8.35 -5.99
C PHE A 166 -6.43 -9.55 -6.94
N TYR A 167 -7.53 -9.63 -7.65
CA TYR A 167 -7.80 -10.64 -8.67
C TYR A 167 -7.80 -10.00 -10.07
N LEU A 168 -7.25 -10.70 -11.05
CA LEU A 168 -7.23 -10.28 -12.46
C LEU A 168 -8.32 -11.05 -13.24
N PRO A 169 -9.53 -10.50 -13.41
CA PRO A 169 -10.62 -11.23 -14.07
C PRO A 169 -10.31 -11.66 -15.49
N HIS A 170 -9.61 -10.82 -16.25
CA HIS A 170 -9.23 -11.09 -17.65
C HIS A 170 -8.13 -12.16 -17.81
N ARG A 171 -7.46 -12.53 -16.72
CA ARG A 171 -6.48 -13.60 -16.64
C ARG A 171 -6.98 -14.81 -15.88
N SER A 172 -8.08 -14.68 -15.15
CA SER A 172 -8.61 -15.69 -14.21
C SER A 172 -7.57 -16.14 -13.17
N GLU A 173 -6.76 -15.18 -12.66
CA GLU A 173 -5.72 -15.45 -11.69
C GLU A 173 -5.64 -14.37 -10.59
N ALA A 174 -5.12 -14.75 -9.42
CA ALA A 174 -4.79 -13.80 -8.35
C ALA A 174 -3.48 -13.06 -8.68
N ARG A 175 -3.38 -11.78 -8.29
CA ARG A 175 -2.15 -10.99 -8.44
C ARG A 175 -0.98 -11.57 -7.64
N GLY A 176 -1.24 -12.04 -6.42
CA GLY A 176 -0.25 -12.58 -5.50
C GLY A 176 -0.85 -13.59 -4.52
N GLU A 177 -0.23 -13.68 -3.35
CA GLU A 177 -0.62 -14.60 -2.27
C GLU A 177 -1.57 -13.92 -1.25
N GLY A 178 -2.03 -12.71 -1.56
CA GLY A 178 -2.95 -11.95 -0.71
C GLY A 178 -2.26 -11.29 0.46
N GLY A 179 -3.06 -11.02 1.46
CA GLY A 179 -2.73 -10.30 2.67
C GLY A 179 -4.02 -9.85 3.35
N ILE A 180 -4.15 -8.55 3.64
CA ILE A 180 -5.39 -7.97 4.16
C ILE A 180 -5.77 -6.71 3.37
N PHE A 181 -7.07 -6.49 3.19
CA PHE A 181 -7.63 -5.30 2.59
C PHE A 181 -8.80 -4.76 3.43
N ILE A 182 -8.58 -3.58 3.99
CA ILE A 182 -9.51 -2.88 4.88
C ILE A 182 -10.21 -1.81 4.06
N ASP A 183 -11.51 -1.89 3.96
CA ASP A 183 -12.32 -0.86 3.31
C ASP A 183 -13.37 -0.33 4.30
N HIS A 184 -13.46 0.99 4.43
CA HIS A 184 -14.43 1.68 5.29
C HIS A 184 -14.44 1.23 6.76
N LEU A 185 -13.26 1.08 7.39
CA LEU A 185 -13.19 0.81 8.82
C LEU A 185 -13.64 2.03 9.61
N LYS A 186 -14.76 1.88 10.29
CA LYS A 186 -15.34 2.85 11.20
C LYS A 186 -16.19 2.13 12.21
N THR A 187 -15.71 2.08 13.45
CA THR A 187 -16.49 1.62 14.61
C THR A 187 -16.93 2.81 15.47
N ASP A 188 -17.55 2.54 16.60
CA ASP A 188 -17.92 3.58 17.58
C ASP A 188 -16.70 4.08 18.38
N ASP A 189 -15.57 3.38 18.32
CA ASP A 189 -14.32 3.73 19.00
C ASP A 189 -13.19 4.03 17.97
N TRP A 190 -13.08 5.32 17.65
CA TRP A 190 -12.03 5.79 16.75
C TRP A 190 -10.60 5.47 17.24
N ASN A 191 -10.36 5.46 18.55
CA ASN A 191 -9.03 5.16 19.09
C ASN A 191 -8.68 3.68 18.88
N LYS A 192 -9.65 2.78 18.99
CA LYS A 192 -9.49 1.36 18.67
C LYS A 192 -9.20 1.18 17.19
N ASP A 193 -9.95 1.83 16.32
CA ASP A 193 -9.73 1.79 14.87
C ASP A 193 -8.34 2.30 14.50
N PHE A 194 -7.94 3.46 15.04
CA PHE A 194 -6.62 4.03 14.79
C PHE A 194 -5.48 3.16 15.34
N SER A 195 -5.64 2.60 16.53
CA SER A 195 -4.66 1.65 17.10
C SER A 195 -4.49 0.41 16.21
N PHE A 196 -5.57 -0.12 15.65
CA PHE A 196 -5.52 -1.23 14.72
C PHE A 196 -4.76 -0.86 13.43
N ILE A 197 -5.04 0.29 12.81
CA ILE A 197 -4.32 0.77 11.63
C ILE A 197 -2.81 0.94 11.92
N ARG A 198 -2.44 1.41 13.10
CA ARG A 198 -1.04 1.50 13.53
C ARG A 198 -0.40 0.12 13.63
N GLU A 199 -1.08 -0.84 14.25
CA GLU A 199 -0.58 -2.22 14.39
C GLU A 199 -0.42 -2.90 13.03
N VAL A 200 -1.34 -2.67 12.08
CA VAL A 200 -1.21 -3.15 10.68
C VAL A 200 0.06 -2.59 10.04
N GLY A 201 0.35 -1.30 10.22
CA GLY A 201 1.58 -0.68 9.69
C GLY A 201 2.86 -1.30 10.28
N LEU A 202 2.92 -1.43 11.61
CA LEU A 202 4.08 -2.01 12.31
C LEU A 202 4.28 -3.50 11.99
N SER A 203 3.19 -4.27 11.93
CA SER A 203 3.24 -5.69 11.57
C SER A 203 3.68 -5.89 10.12
N THR A 204 3.26 -5.01 9.22
CA THR A 204 3.72 -5.02 7.82
C THR A 204 5.20 -4.69 7.72
N LEU A 205 5.67 -3.64 8.39
CA LEU A 205 7.08 -3.28 8.45
C LEU A 205 7.93 -4.48 8.90
N LYS A 206 7.55 -5.10 10.01
CA LYS A 206 8.23 -6.30 10.54
C LYS A 206 8.23 -7.45 9.53
N ALA A 207 7.09 -7.75 8.93
CA ALA A 207 6.96 -8.87 7.99
C ALA A 207 7.86 -8.67 6.76
N ILE A 208 7.75 -7.51 6.10
CA ILE A 208 8.48 -7.19 4.88
C ILE A 208 9.99 -7.20 5.13
N THR A 209 10.48 -6.52 6.16
CA THR A 209 11.92 -6.41 6.45
C THR A 209 12.53 -7.76 6.82
N THR A 210 11.79 -8.60 7.55
CA THR A 210 12.24 -9.97 7.88
C THR A 210 12.36 -10.81 6.61
N ILE A 211 11.34 -10.83 5.76
CA ILE A 211 11.34 -11.62 4.52
C ILE A 211 12.46 -11.17 3.58
N ILE A 212 12.66 -9.85 3.42
CA ILE A 212 13.74 -9.35 2.58
C ILE A 212 15.10 -9.80 3.11
N ARG A 213 15.38 -9.65 4.42
CA ARG A 213 16.64 -10.06 5.03
C ARG A 213 16.91 -11.56 4.89
N ASN A 214 15.86 -12.39 4.96
CA ASN A 214 16.00 -13.83 4.80
C ASN A 214 16.37 -14.24 3.36
N LEU A 215 15.84 -13.53 2.35
CA LEU A 215 15.86 -13.97 0.97
C LEU A 215 16.81 -13.19 0.05
N LYS A 216 17.27 -12.00 0.44
CA LYS A 216 17.99 -11.07 -0.46
C LYS A 216 19.32 -11.62 -0.99
N ASP A 217 19.95 -12.50 -0.23
CA ASP A 217 21.26 -13.09 -0.56
C ASP A 217 21.14 -14.47 -1.22
N GLU A 218 19.92 -14.97 -1.50
CA GLU A 218 19.73 -16.21 -2.22
C GLU A 218 20.10 -16.11 -3.70
N GLU A 219 20.82 -17.09 -4.18
CA GLU A 219 21.16 -17.19 -5.60
C GLU A 219 19.91 -17.43 -6.45
N TRP A 220 19.87 -16.83 -7.61
CA TRP A 220 18.78 -16.97 -8.58
C TRP A 220 19.31 -17.13 -10.00
N THR A 221 18.44 -17.59 -10.90
CA THR A 221 18.76 -17.90 -12.30
C THR A 221 18.10 -16.88 -13.24
N GLU A 222 18.63 -16.75 -14.45
CA GLU A 222 18.02 -15.94 -15.52
C GLU A 222 16.58 -16.39 -15.86
N GLN A 223 16.29 -17.69 -15.74
CA GLN A 223 14.93 -18.19 -15.93
C GLN A 223 13.96 -17.66 -14.86
N GLU A 224 14.39 -17.61 -13.60
CA GLU A 224 13.58 -17.04 -12.51
C GLU A 224 13.42 -15.52 -12.67
N LYS A 225 14.46 -14.83 -13.18
CA LYS A 225 14.34 -13.40 -13.52
C LYS A 225 13.31 -13.17 -14.63
N GLU A 226 13.31 -14.00 -15.65
CA GLU A 226 12.31 -13.92 -16.73
C GLU A 226 10.89 -14.13 -16.19
N GLN A 227 10.69 -15.10 -15.30
CA GLN A 227 9.41 -15.30 -14.63
C GLN A 227 8.99 -14.08 -13.81
N GLN A 228 9.94 -13.41 -13.13
CA GLN A 228 9.67 -12.18 -12.40
C GLN A 228 9.15 -11.08 -13.33
N LEU A 229 9.78 -10.90 -14.48
CA LEU A 229 9.38 -9.89 -15.46
C LEU A 229 7.97 -10.14 -16.01
N ILE A 230 7.62 -11.39 -16.29
CA ILE A 230 6.27 -11.78 -16.73
C ILE A 230 5.25 -11.53 -15.59
N LYS A 231 5.58 -11.93 -14.36
CA LYS A 231 4.71 -11.68 -13.20
C LYS A 231 4.49 -10.19 -12.97
N ARG A 232 5.50 -9.36 -13.22
CA ARG A 232 5.38 -7.89 -13.20
C ARG A 232 4.44 -7.36 -14.28
N GLY A 233 4.35 -8.01 -15.44
CA GLY A 233 3.33 -7.70 -16.46
C GLY A 233 1.93 -7.82 -15.86
N ARG A 234 1.63 -8.90 -15.14
CA ARG A 234 0.34 -9.08 -14.42
C ARG A 234 0.10 -8.00 -13.36
N TYR A 235 1.15 -7.62 -12.63
CA TYR A 235 1.09 -6.53 -11.65
C TYR A 235 0.71 -5.19 -12.30
N VAL A 236 1.33 -4.85 -13.45
CA VAL A 236 1.01 -3.65 -14.23
C VAL A 236 -0.43 -3.68 -14.74
N GLU A 237 -0.86 -4.82 -15.30
CA GLU A 237 -2.25 -4.99 -15.75
C GLU A 237 -3.25 -4.73 -14.63
N PHE A 238 -3.02 -5.29 -13.44
CA PHE A 238 -3.90 -5.03 -12.30
C PHE A 238 -3.96 -3.53 -11.96
N ASN A 239 -2.81 -2.90 -11.77
CA ASN A 239 -2.76 -1.50 -11.34
C ASN A 239 -3.37 -0.53 -12.36
N LEU A 240 -3.23 -0.79 -13.66
CA LEU A 240 -3.77 0.09 -14.69
C LEU A 240 -5.24 -0.18 -15.02
N LEU A 241 -5.68 -1.43 -14.93
CA LEU A 241 -7.03 -1.82 -15.37
C LEU A 241 -8.03 -1.94 -14.21
N TRP A 242 -7.59 -2.34 -13.02
CA TRP A 242 -8.48 -2.76 -11.94
C TRP A 242 -8.27 -2.03 -10.62
N ASP A 243 -7.10 -1.41 -10.40
CA ASP A 243 -6.85 -0.72 -9.13
C ASP A 243 -7.65 0.59 -9.02
N ARG A 244 -8.65 0.58 -8.13
CA ARG A 244 -9.50 1.74 -7.84
C ARG A 244 -8.69 2.95 -7.35
N GLY A 245 -7.63 2.70 -6.57
CA GLY A 245 -6.76 3.75 -6.04
C GLY A 245 -5.99 4.49 -7.14
N THR A 246 -5.37 3.75 -8.07
CA THR A 246 -4.69 4.31 -9.25
C THR A 246 -5.68 5.08 -10.13
N ALA A 247 -6.82 4.47 -10.46
CA ALA A 247 -7.84 5.11 -11.29
C ALA A 247 -8.37 6.40 -10.66
N PHE A 248 -8.68 6.37 -9.37
CA PHE A 248 -9.15 7.53 -8.61
C PHE A 248 -8.09 8.64 -8.58
N GLY A 249 -6.84 8.31 -8.24
CA GLY A 249 -5.76 9.28 -8.15
C GLY A 249 -5.53 10.02 -9.48
N ILE A 250 -5.51 9.29 -10.60
CA ILE A 250 -5.35 9.87 -11.94
C ILE A 250 -6.55 10.77 -12.31
N LYS A 251 -7.77 10.27 -12.12
CA LYS A 251 -8.99 11.01 -12.45
C LYS A 251 -9.19 12.28 -11.62
N THR A 252 -8.77 12.30 -10.37
CA THR A 252 -8.87 13.48 -9.49
C THR A 252 -7.73 14.48 -9.64
N GLY A 253 -6.82 14.24 -10.60
CA GLY A 253 -5.70 15.15 -10.89
C GLY A 253 -4.58 15.08 -9.86
N GLY A 254 -4.40 13.92 -9.23
CA GLY A 254 -3.25 13.64 -8.36
C GLY A 254 -1.94 13.65 -9.15
N ASN A 255 -0.82 13.70 -8.44
CA ASN A 255 0.52 13.68 -9.04
C ASN A 255 0.79 12.32 -9.70
N SER A 256 0.91 12.30 -11.05
CA SER A 256 1.07 11.06 -11.82
C SER A 256 2.34 10.30 -11.45
N ASP A 257 3.46 10.99 -11.17
CA ASP A 257 4.72 10.34 -10.77
C ASP A 257 4.56 9.63 -9.42
N ALA A 258 3.83 10.26 -8.47
CA ALA A 258 3.55 9.67 -7.17
C ALA A 258 2.62 8.47 -7.27
N ILE A 259 1.60 8.52 -8.13
CA ILE A 259 0.64 7.44 -8.35
C ILE A 259 1.30 6.26 -9.06
N LEU A 260 2.02 6.53 -10.16
CA LEU A 260 2.66 5.51 -10.99
C LEU A 260 4.00 5.02 -10.41
N MET A 261 4.42 5.54 -9.25
CA MET A 261 5.55 5.01 -8.50
C MET A 261 5.38 3.51 -8.19
N SER A 262 4.15 3.03 -8.07
CA SER A 262 3.83 1.62 -7.85
C SER A 262 4.23 0.68 -8.99
N MET A 263 4.47 1.20 -10.20
CA MET A 263 4.84 0.37 -11.34
C MET A 263 6.26 -0.18 -11.22
N PRO A 264 6.51 -1.45 -11.63
CA PRO A 264 7.87 -2.00 -11.70
C PRO A 264 8.70 -1.24 -12.75
N PRO A 265 10.05 -1.18 -12.58
CA PRO A 265 10.93 -0.53 -13.56
C PRO A 265 10.89 -1.18 -14.94
N THR A 266 10.76 -2.52 -14.96
CA THR A 266 10.70 -3.35 -16.16
C THR A 266 9.66 -4.44 -15.97
N ALA A 267 8.92 -4.74 -17.03
CA ALA A 267 7.94 -5.81 -17.10
C ALA A 267 7.97 -6.45 -18.51
N LYS A 268 7.52 -7.68 -18.62
CA LYS A 268 7.37 -8.40 -19.89
C LYS A 268 5.98 -9.02 -20.02
N TRP A 269 5.61 -9.23 -21.26
CA TRP A 269 4.45 -10.03 -21.66
C TRP A 269 4.93 -11.14 -22.58
N ASP A 270 4.37 -12.33 -22.45
CA ASP A 270 4.51 -13.53 -23.27
C ASP A 270 3.62 -13.47 -24.51
#